data_55e254f7e25e6cb59d5522e34d4e37d3
#
_entry.id   55e254f7e25e6cb59d5522e34d4e37d3
#
_cell.length_a   1.000
_cell.length_b   1.000
_cell.length_c   1.000
_cell.angle_alpha   90.00
_cell.angle_beta   90.00
_cell.angle_gamma   90.00
#
_symmetry.space_group_name_H-M   'P 1'
#
loop_
_entity.id
_entity.type
_entity.pdbx_description
1 polymer ?
#
loop_
_entity_poly.entity_id
_entity_poly.type
_entity_poly.pdbx_seq_one_letter_code
_entity_poly.pdbx_strand_id
1 'polypeptide(L)'
;MKLKTNDISKKVLILLGVLFTAARLFLAWTQYATIYPPLAPIDDHFMFTAAQNIVAGDWFGDYNYLTLSKHAFFAVWLAFLHIVKVPFMVGNAALWAFTSVVTVMAFAPLIKKNRAKLFLYLGMLYNPAVWAQFSTRVYRDSFFPSLCILFFACIVAVGLRYKQPIKNSMGYMIGYGVTFGVVYLSREDGIWVLPFAAIAFVIVAVLWLVEKHKGAVVRIVSLAMPFVLSAAVICSYCYMNYTHYGRFIVSDFTSSDFTKAYGALMSIEHEDWQPLVSVPNDVREKLYDEVPSFALFEEGLEEPILKNGYFNKTLNDFQSGGFYWAIRTALQNAGYYDTPQKAQQYYETLYAEIVQAVEEGRLEAGKFYTSVTSPIKPQYILPVIGEGFKGFWAAMTFQQCDPLAEKAVGYPHEIEEVENFIRQKGGTVLVANSDIVYLPPLQWLTHTFMRVMNVVYKIGIPLMLVMSLCWVIKALCWDIHCKKLSLDGLMAIVLIGLVGMALLRCMMIGYVEVSAFNIGTYGMYLSSVYPLLIAAAFVGTIKNFE
;
A
#
# COMPACT_ATOMS: atom_id res chain seq x y z
N MET A 1 41.24 7.90 -22.48
CA MET A 1 41.36 6.45 -22.68
C MET A 1 40.00 5.80 -22.37
N LYS A 2 39.16 5.55 -23.39
CA LYS A 2 37.90 4.81 -23.18
C LYS A 2 38.25 3.35 -23.02
N LEU A 3 38.24 2.86 -21.78
CA LEU A 3 38.25 1.41 -21.50
C LEU A 3 37.05 0.78 -22.23
N LYS A 4 37.30 0.08 -23.35
CA LYS A 4 36.34 -0.81 -23.98
C LYS A 4 36.10 -2.00 -23.04
N THR A 5 35.34 -1.79 -21.97
CA THR A 5 34.87 -2.92 -21.18
C THR A 5 33.79 -3.63 -22.01
N ASN A 6 34.08 -4.82 -22.46
CA ASN A 6 33.11 -5.67 -23.17
C ASN A 6 31.89 -5.88 -22.25
N ASP A 7 30.69 -5.75 -22.84
CA ASP A 7 29.44 -6.03 -22.12
C ASP A 7 29.33 -7.53 -21.81
N ILE A 8 28.62 -7.88 -20.74
CA ILE A 8 28.38 -9.29 -20.39
C ILE A 8 27.41 -9.93 -21.38
N SER A 9 27.58 -11.22 -21.67
CA SER A 9 26.66 -11.94 -22.53
C SER A 9 25.29 -12.12 -21.87
N LYS A 10 24.25 -12.32 -22.67
CA LYS A 10 22.89 -12.59 -22.17
C LYS A 10 22.86 -13.85 -21.26
N LYS A 11 23.67 -14.88 -21.56
CA LYS A 11 23.78 -16.08 -20.74
C LYS A 11 24.34 -15.76 -19.34
N VAL A 12 25.41 -14.94 -19.29
CA VAL A 12 26.01 -14.48 -18.03
C VAL A 12 25.04 -13.62 -17.25
N LEU A 13 24.29 -12.70 -17.90
CA LEU A 13 23.25 -11.91 -17.24
C LEU A 13 22.22 -12.82 -16.55
N ILE A 14 21.70 -13.82 -17.25
CA ILE A 14 20.70 -14.74 -16.70
C ILE A 14 21.30 -15.57 -15.55
N LEU A 15 22.51 -16.11 -15.71
CA LEU A 15 23.18 -16.89 -14.67
C LEU A 15 23.36 -16.06 -13.39
N LEU A 16 23.90 -14.85 -13.51
CA LEU A 16 24.09 -13.95 -12.37
C LEU A 16 22.72 -13.56 -11.76
N GLY A 17 21.71 -13.28 -12.58
CA GLY A 17 20.36 -13.02 -12.11
C GLY A 17 19.82 -14.15 -11.24
N VAL A 18 19.95 -15.40 -11.70
CA VAL A 18 19.50 -16.59 -10.95
C VAL A 18 20.30 -16.74 -9.65
N LEU A 19 21.63 -16.61 -9.69
CA LEU A 19 22.49 -16.74 -8.51
C LEU A 19 22.13 -15.70 -7.43
N PHE A 20 21.99 -14.43 -7.83
CA PHE A 20 21.62 -13.37 -6.89
C PHE A 20 20.17 -13.51 -6.38
N THR A 21 19.26 -14.01 -7.21
CA THR A 21 17.91 -14.35 -6.73
C THR A 21 17.96 -15.45 -5.67
N ALA A 22 18.69 -16.54 -5.93
CA ALA A 22 18.84 -17.63 -4.96
C ALA A 22 19.45 -17.13 -3.65
N ALA A 23 20.49 -16.29 -3.73
CA ALA A 23 21.08 -15.66 -2.54
C ALA A 23 20.05 -14.79 -1.79
N ARG A 24 19.23 -14.01 -2.49
CA ARG A 24 18.17 -13.18 -1.85
C ARG A 24 17.11 -14.04 -1.17
N LEU A 25 16.68 -15.14 -1.80
CA LEU A 25 15.72 -16.07 -1.20
C LEU A 25 16.31 -16.75 0.05
N PHE A 26 17.60 -17.12 0.00
CA PHE A 26 18.31 -17.67 1.16
C PHE A 26 18.38 -16.65 2.31
N LEU A 27 18.73 -15.39 2.02
CA LEU A 27 18.71 -14.32 3.02
C LEU A 27 17.30 -14.14 3.63
N ALA A 28 16.25 -14.22 2.81
CA ALA A 28 14.87 -14.15 3.30
C ALA A 28 14.52 -15.34 4.23
N TRP A 29 14.97 -16.52 3.88
CA TRP A 29 14.74 -17.71 4.70
C TRP A 29 15.40 -17.60 6.08
N THR A 30 16.53 -16.90 6.21
CA THR A 30 17.23 -16.69 7.48
C THR A 30 16.67 -15.56 8.34
N GLN A 31 15.75 -14.71 7.81
CA GLN A 31 15.17 -13.59 8.59
C GLN A 31 14.11 -14.08 9.57
N TYR A 32 13.99 -13.35 10.68
CA TYR A 32 12.83 -13.49 11.57
C TYR A 32 11.66 -12.67 11.05
N ALA A 33 10.45 -13.23 11.18
CA ALA A 33 9.22 -12.48 10.99
C ALA A 33 8.90 -11.61 12.21
N THR A 34 8.31 -10.47 11.99
CA THR A 34 7.75 -9.62 13.05
C THR A 34 6.32 -10.08 13.31
N ILE A 35 6.05 -10.63 14.50
CA ILE A 35 4.79 -11.27 14.86
C ILE A 35 4.11 -10.45 15.96
N TYR A 36 2.94 -9.85 15.64
CA TYR A 36 2.19 -8.97 16.54
C TYR A 36 0.69 -9.29 16.69
N PRO A 37 0.13 -10.50 16.46
CA PRO A 37 -1.31 -10.70 16.50
C PRO A 37 -1.99 -10.15 17.76
N PRO A 38 -1.48 -10.38 18.99
CA PRO A 38 -2.16 -9.89 20.20
C PRO A 38 -2.12 -8.38 20.38
N LEU A 39 -1.11 -7.69 19.82
CA LEU A 39 -0.97 -6.24 19.92
C LEU A 39 -1.75 -5.48 18.85
N ALA A 40 -2.16 -6.15 17.79
CA ALA A 40 -2.84 -5.54 16.66
C ALA A 40 -4.10 -6.33 16.27
N PRO A 41 -5.13 -6.39 17.15
CA PRO A 41 -6.30 -7.22 16.95
C PRO A 41 -7.07 -6.88 15.69
N ILE A 42 -7.17 -5.60 15.34
CA ILE A 42 -7.87 -5.12 14.15
C ILE A 42 -7.02 -5.18 12.87
N ASP A 43 -5.75 -5.49 12.97
CA ASP A 43 -4.79 -5.53 11.86
C ASP A 43 -4.22 -6.93 11.64
N ASP A 44 -3.13 -7.27 12.34
CA ASP A 44 -2.38 -8.52 12.16
C ASP A 44 -3.22 -9.75 12.55
N HIS A 45 -3.92 -9.67 13.68
CA HIS A 45 -4.74 -10.78 14.16
C HIS A 45 -5.90 -11.06 13.20
N PHE A 46 -6.63 -10.03 12.79
CA PHE A 46 -7.71 -10.17 11.81
C PHE A 46 -7.23 -10.81 10.51
N MET A 47 -6.11 -10.32 9.93
CA MET A 47 -5.59 -10.87 8.67
C MET A 47 -5.10 -12.31 8.82
N PHE A 48 -4.52 -12.64 9.97
CA PHE A 48 -4.05 -13.99 10.28
C PHE A 48 -5.23 -14.96 10.44
N THR A 49 -6.22 -14.61 11.25
CA THR A 49 -7.42 -15.43 11.47
C THR A 49 -8.21 -15.64 10.17
N ALA A 50 -8.36 -14.57 9.37
CA ALA A 50 -8.98 -14.67 8.05
C ALA A 50 -8.21 -15.63 7.12
N ALA A 51 -6.87 -15.63 7.17
CA ALA A 51 -6.08 -16.58 6.39
C ALA A 51 -6.27 -18.03 6.86
N GLN A 52 -6.38 -18.27 8.16
CA GLN A 52 -6.69 -19.60 8.72
C GLN A 52 -8.06 -20.09 8.26
N ASN A 53 -9.07 -19.23 8.31
CA ASN A 53 -10.43 -19.54 7.85
C ASN A 53 -10.46 -19.85 6.35
N ILE A 54 -9.74 -19.10 5.52
CA ILE A 54 -9.61 -19.41 4.09
C ILE A 54 -9.01 -20.81 3.87
N VAL A 55 -7.98 -21.18 4.62
CA VAL A 55 -7.36 -22.51 4.53
C VAL A 55 -8.34 -23.60 4.99
N ALA A 56 -9.20 -23.32 5.97
CA ALA A 56 -10.25 -24.20 6.42
C ALA A 56 -11.44 -24.29 5.44
N GLY A 57 -11.53 -23.42 4.44
CA GLY A 57 -12.61 -23.36 3.45
C GLY A 57 -13.79 -22.46 3.83
N ASP A 58 -13.62 -21.63 4.86
CA ASP A 58 -14.67 -20.77 5.44
C ASP A 58 -14.41 -19.26 5.21
N TRP A 59 -13.85 -18.92 4.06
CA TRP A 59 -13.55 -17.53 3.67
C TRP A 59 -12.90 -16.74 4.82
N PHE A 60 -13.56 -15.70 5.38
CA PHE A 60 -13.03 -14.93 6.53
C PHE A 60 -13.61 -15.39 7.88
N GLY A 61 -14.40 -16.49 7.90
CA GLY A 61 -15.04 -17.03 9.09
C GLY A 61 -16.34 -16.33 9.47
N ASP A 62 -16.75 -16.45 10.73
CA ASP A 62 -17.98 -15.87 11.25
C ASP A 62 -18.02 -14.36 11.09
N TYR A 63 -19.23 -13.84 10.79
CA TYR A 63 -19.42 -12.41 10.66
C TYR A 63 -19.30 -11.69 12.01
N ASN A 64 -18.52 -10.63 12.05
CA ASN A 64 -18.33 -9.76 13.20
C ASN A 64 -17.90 -8.35 12.76
N TYR A 65 -17.66 -7.44 13.70
CA TYR A 65 -17.31 -6.05 13.41
C TYR A 65 -15.99 -5.87 12.62
N LEU A 66 -15.13 -6.87 12.56
CA LEU A 66 -13.89 -6.86 11.75
C LEU A 66 -14.14 -7.40 10.34
N THR A 67 -15.08 -8.36 10.20
CA THR A 67 -15.40 -8.95 8.91
C THR A 67 -15.90 -7.87 7.95
N LEU A 68 -15.43 -7.84 6.74
CA LEU A 68 -15.69 -6.81 5.73
C LEU A 68 -15.30 -5.38 6.11
N SER A 69 -14.62 -5.15 7.24
CA SER A 69 -14.20 -3.78 7.61
C SER A 69 -13.14 -3.22 6.66
N LYS A 70 -12.16 -4.04 6.31
CA LYS A 70 -10.96 -3.66 5.55
C LYS A 70 -10.82 -4.41 4.23
N HIS A 71 -9.93 -3.90 3.38
CA HIS A 71 -9.42 -4.63 2.23
C HIS A 71 -8.45 -5.73 2.70
N ALA A 72 -8.88 -6.99 2.62
CA ALA A 72 -8.22 -8.12 3.27
C ALA A 72 -7.53 -9.10 2.30
N PHE A 73 -7.13 -8.66 1.09
CA PHE A 73 -6.45 -9.55 0.13
C PHE A 73 -5.13 -10.12 0.67
N PHE A 74 -4.52 -9.48 1.65
CA PHE A 74 -3.33 -10.05 2.31
C PHE A 74 -3.63 -11.39 2.98
N ALA A 75 -4.82 -11.59 3.55
CA ALA A 75 -5.24 -12.89 4.09
C ALA A 75 -5.25 -13.97 3.00
N VAL A 76 -5.72 -13.64 1.80
CA VAL A 76 -5.68 -14.56 0.63
C VAL A 76 -4.24 -14.89 0.25
N TRP A 77 -3.34 -13.90 0.24
CA TRP A 77 -1.92 -14.12 -0.02
C TRP A 77 -1.28 -15.03 1.03
N LEU A 78 -1.55 -14.79 2.31
CA LEU A 78 -1.02 -15.57 3.42
C LEU A 78 -1.52 -17.02 3.37
N ALA A 79 -2.82 -17.23 3.13
CA ALA A 79 -3.42 -18.54 2.91
C ALA A 79 -2.81 -19.27 1.71
N PHE A 80 -2.59 -18.57 0.59
CA PHE A 80 -1.90 -19.14 -0.57
C PHE A 80 -0.49 -19.65 -0.22
N LEU A 81 0.31 -18.85 0.48
CA LEU A 81 1.66 -19.27 0.89
C LEU A 81 1.60 -20.49 1.80
N HIS A 82 0.63 -20.55 2.72
CA HIS A 82 0.43 -21.72 3.58
C HIS A 82 0.13 -22.99 2.78
N ILE A 83 -0.83 -22.91 1.82
CA ILE A 83 -1.27 -24.03 0.98
C ILE A 83 -0.11 -24.56 0.13
N VAL A 84 0.67 -23.66 -0.50
CA VAL A 84 1.82 -24.08 -1.32
C VAL A 84 3.06 -24.39 -0.48
N LYS A 85 2.98 -24.31 0.84
CA LYS A 85 4.05 -24.64 1.81
C LYS A 85 5.31 -23.79 1.64
N VAL A 86 5.18 -22.53 1.21
CA VAL A 86 6.29 -21.59 1.06
C VAL A 86 6.39 -20.72 2.32
N PRO A 87 7.58 -20.59 2.95
CA PRO A 87 7.78 -19.68 4.06
C PRO A 87 7.45 -18.22 3.68
N PHE A 88 6.84 -17.49 4.60
CA PHE A 88 6.33 -16.15 4.39
C PHE A 88 7.36 -15.18 3.79
N MET A 89 8.54 -15.08 4.41
CA MET A 89 9.60 -14.19 3.94
C MET A 89 10.15 -14.60 2.57
N VAL A 90 10.19 -15.90 2.29
CA VAL A 90 10.64 -16.45 1.00
C VAL A 90 9.62 -16.14 -0.10
N GLY A 91 8.32 -16.30 0.20
CA GLY A 91 7.24 -15.96 -0.72
C GLY A 91 7.24 -14.48 -1.11
N ASN A 92 7.37 -13.59 -0.12
CA ASN A 92 7.48 -12.14 -0.36
C ASN A 92 8.75 -11.79 -1.15
N ALA A 93 9.90 -12.42 -0.85
CA ALA A 93 11.14 -12.20 -1.59
C ALA A 93 11.06 -12.73 -3.04
N ALA A 94 10.35 -13.83 -3.27
CA ALA A 94 10.11 -14.36 -4.62
C ALA A 94 9.23 -13.42 -5.45
N LEU A 95 8.14 -12.90 -4.86
CA LEU A 95 7.30 -11.88 -5.48
C LEU A 95 8.13 -10.63 -5.81
N TRP A 96 8.96 -10.17 -4.88
CA TRP A 96 9.84 -9.03 -5.09
C TRP A 96 10.87 -9.26 -6.20
N ALA A 97 11.49 -10.43 -6.26
CA ALA A 97 12.42 -10.81 -7.33
C ALA A 97 11.73 -10.82 -8.70
N PHE A 98 10.53 -11.40 -8.79
CA PHE A 98 9.70 -11.37 -10.00
C PHE A 98 9.42 -9.93 -10.44
N THR A 99 8.98 -9.09 -9.52
CA THR A 99 8.69 -7.67 -9.78
C THR A 99 9.95 -6.91 -10.23
N SER A 100 11.10 -7.21 -9.65
CA SER A 100 12.39 -6.62 -10.05
C SER A 100 12.76 -7.01 -11.48
N VAL A 101 12.53 -8.26 -11.88
CA VAL A 101 12.71 -8.71 -13.29
C VAL A 101 11.78 -7.96 -14.22
N VAL A 102 10.49 -7.85 -13.88
CA VAL A 102 9.51 -7.11 -14.71
C VAL A 102 9.89 -5.64 -14.84
N THR A 103 10.40 -5.02 -13.76
CA THR A 103 10.89 -3.63 -13.79
C THR A 103 12.07 -3.48 -14.75
N VAL A 104 13.07 -4.37 -14.71
CA VAL A 104 14.18 -4.37 -15.69
C VAL A 104 13.67 -4.56 -17.10
N MET A 105 12.74 -5.49 -17.31
CA MET A 105 12.13 -5.74 -18.63
C MET A 105 11.33 -4.54 -19.14
N ALA A 106 10.69 -3.79 -18.26
CA ALA A 106 9.95 -2.57 -18.62
C ALA A 106 10.88 -1.53 -19.26
N PHE A 107 12.03 -1.28 -18.66
CA PHE A 107 13.03 -0.33 -19.13
C PHE A 107 14.01 -0.89 -20.19
N ALA A 108 14.02 -2.20 -20.43
CA ALA A 108 14.94 -2.86 -21.34
C ALA A 108 15.01 -2.28 -22.78
N PRO A 109 13.93 -1.71 -23.37
CA PRO A 109 14.04 -1.08 -24.70
C PRO A 109 15.04 0.08 -24.75
N LEU A 110 15.30 0.74 -23.61
CA LEU A 110 16.14 1.93 -23.53
C LEU A 110 17.45 1.70 -22.78
N ILE A 111 17.62 0.58 -22.10
CA ILE A 111 18.87 0.17 -21.47
C ILE A 111 19.59 -0.82 -22.39
N LYS A 112 20.67 -0.38 -23.04
CA LYS A 112 21.36 -1.17 -24.07
C LYS A 112 22.22 -2.27 -23.49
N LYS A 113 23.01 -1.93 -22.42
CA LYS A 113 24.02 -2.84 -21.87
C LYS A 113 23.44 -3.84 -20.88
N ASN A 114 23.81 -5.10 -21.01
CA ASN A 114 23.36 -6.15 -20.09
C ASN A 114 23.89 -5.93 -18.65
N ARG A 115 25.11 -5.41 -18.48
CA ARG A 115 25.63 -5.01 -17.17
C ARG A 115 24.79 -3.92 -16.50
N ALA A 116 24.21 -2.98 -17.26
CA ALA A 116 23.34 -1.95 -16.75
C ALA A 116 21.97 -2.54 -16.32
N LYS A 117 21.45 -3.52 -17.06
CA LYS A 117 20.26 -4.28 -16.66
C LYS A 117 20.50 -5.05 -15.37
N LEU A 118 21.68 -5.70 -15.24
CA LEU A 118 22.06 -6.38 -14.00
C LEU A 118 22.17 -5.39 -12.83
N PHE A 119 22.76 -4.22 -13.05
CA PHE A 119 22.88 -3.17 -12.04
C PHE A 119 21.49 -2.69 -11.56
N LEU A 120 20.56 -2.43 -12.48
CA LEU A 120 19.17 -2.10 -12.11
C LEU A 120 18.52 -3.25 -11.34
N TYR A 121 18.70 -4.50 -11.81
CA TYR A 121 18.14 -5.67 -11.15
C TYR A 121 18.62 -5.80 -9.70
N LEU A 122 19.92 -5.70 -9.48
CA LEU A 122 20.51 -5.80 -8.13
C LEU A 122 20.07 -4.62 -7.25
N GLY A 123 19.98 -3.42 -7.82
CA GLY A 123 19.48 -2.24 -7.12
C GLY A 123 18.01 -2.39 -6.68
N MET A 124 17.17 -3.05 -7.47
CA MET A 124 15.82 -3.39 -7.05
C MET A 124 15.82 -4.52 -6.01
N LEU A 125 16.54 -5.61 -6.30
CA LEU A 125 16.49 -6.86 -5.53
C LEU A 125 17.00 -6.71 -4.09
N TYR A 126 18.06 -5.93 -3.88
CA TYR A 126 18.75 -5.79 -2.60
C TYR A 126 18.52 -4.44 -1.90
N ASN A 127 17.40 -3.77 -2.22
CA ASN A 127 17.08 -2.53 -1.53
C ASN A 127 16.66 -2.77 -0.06
N PRO A 128 17.02 -1.84 0.85
CA PRO A 128 16.79 -2.05 2.28
C PRO A 128 15.31 -2.06 2.67
N ALA A 129 14.43 -1.42 1.93
CA ALA A 129 13.02 -1.36 2.27
C ALA A 129 12.32 -2.73 2.28
N VAL A 130 12.82 -3.72 1.51
CA VAL A 130 12.21 -5.06 1.44
C VAL A 130 12.66 -6.02 2.55
N TRP A 131 13.46 -5.56 3.48
CA TRP A 131 13.85 -6.28 4.69
C TRP A 131 13.87 -5.40 5.95
N ALA A 132 13.35 -4.19 5.85
CA ALA A 132 13.07 -3.37 7.00
C ALA A 132 11.99 -4.00 7.88
N GLN A 133 11.90 -3.59 9.13
CA GLN A 133 10.94 -4.09 10.09
C GLN A 133 9.51 -4.16 9.54
N PHE A 134 9.03 -3.11 8.89
CA PHE A 134 7.69 -3.08 8.31
C PHE A 134 7.48 -4.11 7.18
N SER A 135 8.53 -4.55 6.50
CA SER A 135 8.49 -5.60 5.47
C SER A 135 8.63 -7.01 6.02
N THR A 136 9.13 -7.17 7.27
CA THR A 136 9.18 -8.47 7.96
C THR A 136 7.91 -8.75 8.76
N ARG A 137 7.08 -7.75 9.01
CA ARG A 137 5.80 -7.89 9.71
C ARG A 137 4.82 -8.74 8.93
N VAL A 138 4.12 -9.64 9.63
CA VAL A 138 3.09 -10.51 9.04
C VAL A 138 1.83 -9.68 8.79
N TYR A 139 1.95 -8.69 7.91
CA TYR A 139 0.90 -7.76 7.55
C TYR A 139 1.05 -7.25 6.12
N ARG A 140 0.02 -6.62 5.59
CA ARG A 140 -0.12 -6.23 4.17
C ARG A 140 1.03 -5.37 3.62
N ASP A 141 1.72 -4.61 4.46
CA ASP A 141 2.83 -3.75 4.02
C ASP A 141 4.09 -4.54 3.61
N SER A 142 4.15 -5.84 3.92
CA SER A 142 5.24 -6.73 3.51
C SER A 142 5.20 -7.09 2.01
N PHE A 143 4.03 -7.13 1.37
CA PHE A 143 3.88 -7.51 -0.04
C PHE A 143 3.34 -6.38 -0.93
N PHE A 144 2.63 -5.40 -0.37
CA PHE A 144 2.01 -4.29 -1.08
C PHE A 144 3.00 -3.48 -1.94
N PRO A 145 4.24 -3.17 -1.51
CA PRO A 145 5.22 -2.46 -2.34
C PRO A 145 5.57 -3.21 -3.63
N SER A 146 5.62 -4.55 -3.58
CA SER A 146 5.86 -5.39 -4.75
C SER A 146 4.76 -5.24 -5.78
N LEU A 147 3.51 -5.20 -5.34
CA LEU A 147 2.35 -5.02 -6.22
C LEU A 147 2.34 -3.62 -6.84
N CYS A 148 2.61 -2.59 -6.05
CA CYS A 148 2.63 -1.21 -6.54
C CYS A 148 3.65 -1.04 -7.66
N ILE A 149 4.92 -1.42 -7.44
CA ILE A 149 5.94 -1.26 -8.49
C ILE A 149 5.70 -2.18 -9.68
N LEU A 150 5.11 -3.38 -9.49
CA LEU A 150 4.71 -4.25 -10.59
C LEU A 150 3.68 -3.57 -11.49
N PHE A 151 2.68 -2.92 -10.91
CA PHE A 151 1.70 -2.12 -11.62
C PHE A 151 2.37 -1.00 -12.44
N PHE A 152 3.22 -0.19 -11.82
CA PHE A 152 3.93 0.88 -12.51
C PHE A 152 4.85 0.34 -13.61
N ALA A 153 5.61 -0.72 -13.37
CA ALA A 153 6.50 -1.34 -14.33
C ALA A 153 5.74 -1.85 -15.56
N CYS A 154 4.57 -2.46 -15.38
CA CYS A 154 3.74 -2.92 -16.48
C CYS A 154 3.23 -1.76 -17.34
N ILE A 155 2.78 -0.65 -16.74
CA ILE A 155 2.35 0.54 -17.49
C ILE A 155 3.52 1.16 -18.25
N VAL A 156 4.67 1.31 -17.60
CA VAL A 156 5.91 1.80 -18.23
C VAL A 156 6.29 0.92 -19.41
N ALA A 157 6.19 -0.40 -19.26
CA ALA A 157 6.49 -1.34 -20.34
C ALA A 157 5.59 -1.15 -21.56
N VAL A 158 4.29 -0.89 -21.35
CA VAL A 158 3.34 -0.57 -22.43
C VAL A 158 3.73 0.75 -23.11
N GLY A 159 3.98 1.79 -22.31
CA GLY A 159 4.35 3.12 -22.81
C GLY A 159 5.63 3.09 -23.66
N LEU A 160 6.70 2.51 -23.14
CA LEU A 160 7.99 2.44 -23.86
C LEU A 160 7.98 1.53 -25.09
N ARG A 161 6.93 0.72 -25.27
CA ARG A 161 6.73 -0.15 -26.45
C ARG A 161 5.64 0.33 -27.39
N TYR A 162 5.18 1.58 -27.27
CA TYR A 162 4.05 2.08 -28.05
C TYR A 162 4.24 1.97 -29.58
N LYS A 163 5.49 1.98 -30.07
CA LYS A 163 5.83 1.77 -31.50
C LYS A 163 5.85 0.30 -31.92
N GLN A 164 5.88 -0.62 -30.98
CA GLN A 164 5.96 -2.05 -31.27
C GLN A 164 4.56 -2.65 -31.56
N PRO A 165 4.50 -3.85 -32.14
CA PRO A 165 3.24 -4.60 -32.27
C PRO A 165 2.60 -4.80 -30.88
N ILE A 166 1.26 -4.64 -30.80
CA ILE A 166 0.54 -4.68 -29.52
C ILE A 166 0.73 -5.99 -28.76
N LYS A 167 0.94 -7.10 -29.48
CA LYS A 167 1.25 -8.41 -28.89
C LYS A 167 2.44 -8.38 -27.93
N ASN A 168 3.40 -7.48 -28.16
CA ASN A 168 4.58 -7.34 -27.29
C ASN A 168 4.27 -6.63 -25.97
N SER A 169 3.11 -5.97 -25.90
CA SER A 169 2.63 -5.27 -24.71
C SER A 169 1.50 -6.02 -23.99
N MET A 170 0.92 -7.05 -24.61
CA MET A 170 -0.27 -7.74 -24.08
C MET A 170 -0.04 -8.35 -22.70
N GLY A 171 1.10 -9.02 -22.48
CA GLY A 171 1.44 -9.58 -21.16
C GLY A 171 1.54 -8.51 -20.06
N TYR A 172 2.04 -7.32 -20.41
CA TYR A 172 2.08 -6.19 -19.47
C TYR A 172 0.69 -5.57 -19.23
N MET A 173 -0.17 -5.54 -20.25
CA MET A 173 -1.57 -5.12 -20.11
C MET A 173 -2.34 -6.04 -19.17
N ILE A 174 -2.20 -7.36 -19.34
CA ILE A 174 -2.75 -8.34 -18.40
C ILE A 174 -2.15 -8.12 -17.01
N GLY A 175 -0.82 -7.99 -16.94
CA GLY A 175 -0.10 -7.78 -15.68
C GLY A 175 -0.63 -6.59 -14.90
N TYR A 176 -0.74 -5.40 -15.51
CA TYR A 176 -1.21 -4.25 -14.75
C TYR A 176 -2.71 -4.32 -14.42
N GLY A 177 -3.53 -4.95 -15.27
CA GLY A 177 -4.95 -5.14 -14.97
C GLY A 177 -5.18 -6.02 -13.74
N VAL A 178 -4.55 -7.20 -13.71
CA VAL A 178 -4.62 -8.10 -12.55
C VAL A 178 -4.00 -7.44 -11.31
N THR A 179 -2.83 -6.83 -11.47
CA THR A 179 -2.12 -6.20 -10.35
C THR A 179 -2.90 -5.03 -9.77
N PHE A 180 -3.58 -4.21 -10.58
CA PHE A 180 -4.42 -3.14 -10.06
C PHE A 180 -5.57 -3.69 -9.20
N GLY A 181 -6.26 -4.73 -9.67
CA GLY A 181 -7.30 -5.39 -8.86
C GLY A 181 -6.78 -5.83 -7.50
N VAL A 182 -5.60 -6.47 -7.47
CA VAL A 182 -4.97 -6.91 -6.22
C VAL A 182 -4.48 -5.74 -5.36
N VAL A 183 -3.89 -4.68 -5.94
CA VAL A 183 -3.50 -3.45 -5.23
C VAL A 183 -4.70 -2.81 -4.54
N TYR A 184 -5.81 -2.68 -5.28
CA TYR A 184 -7.05 -2.14 -4.75
C TYR A 184 -7.61 -2.99 -3.60
N LEU A 185 -7.64 -4.32 -3.76
CA LEU A 185 -8.13 -5.24 -2.74
C LEU A 185 -7.20 -5.40 -1.52
N SER A 186 -5.98 -4.87 -1.60
CA SER A 186 -4.99 -4.98 -0.51
C SER A 186 -5.01 -3.81 0.45
N ARG A 187 -5.44 -2.62 -0.01
CA ARG A 187 -5.50 -1.40 0.82
C ARG A 187 -6.60 -0.46 0.33
N GLU A 188 -7.28 0.16 1.26
CA GLU A 188 -8.37 1.11 1.03
C GLU A 188 -7.90 2.33 0.20
N ASP A 189 -6.65 2.71 0.41
CA ASP A 189 -5.99 3.79 -0.31
C ASP A 189 -5.33 3.34 -1.64
N GLY A 190 -5.49 2.07 -2.05
CA GLY A 190 -4.86 1.51 -3.26
C GLY A 190 -5.14 2.24 -4.56
N ILE A 191 -6.20 3.05 -4.59
CA ILE A 191 -6.57 3.91 -5.72
C ILE A 191 -5.49 4.97 -6.07
N TRP A 192 -4.56 5.28 -5.17
CA TRP A 192 -3.53 6.30 -5.37
C TRP A 192 -2.64 6.07 -6.61
N VAL A 193 -2.57 4.86 -7.12
CA VAL A 193 -1.77 4.54 -8.31
C VAL A 193 -2.43 4.96 -9.63
N LEU A 194 -3.75 5.24 -9.65
CA LEU A 194 -4.53 5.53 -10.85
C LEU A 194 -4.12 6.81 -11.61
N PRO A 195 -3.73 7.93 -10.98
CA PRO A 195 -3.32 9.12 -11.71
C PRO A 195 -2.20 8.85 -12.71
N PHE A 196 -1.21 8.01 -12.34
CA PHE A 196 -0.14 7.61 -13.26
C PHE A 196 -0.67 6.81 -14.45
N ALA A 197 -1.57 5.86 -14.21
CA ALA A 197 -2.18 5.06 -15.26
C ALA A 197 -2.99 5.93 -16.24
N ALA A 198 -3.79 6.87 -15.72
CA ALA A 198 -4.59 7.78 -16.53
C ALA A 198 -3.72 8.67 -17.42
N ILE A 199 -2.68 9.28 -16.85
CA ILE A 199 -1.74 10.12 -17.61
C ILE A 199 -0.99 9.29 -18.66
N ALA A 200 -0.48 8.12 -18.29
CA ALA A 200 0.22 7.23 -19.22
C ALA A 200 -0.69 6.77 -20.37
N PHE A 201 -1.96 6.46 -20.05
CA PHE A 201 -2.97 6.08 -21.03
C PHE A 201 -3.20 7.21 -22.04
N VAL A 202 -3.41 8.43 -21.57
CA VAL A 202 -3.62 9.61 -22.43
C VAL A 202 -2.39 9.83 -23.32
N ILE A 203 -1.18 9.81 -22.75
CA ILE A 203 0.06 10.02 -23.51
C ILE A 203 0.19 8.96 -24.63
N VAL A 204 -0.01 7.67 -24.32
CA VAL A 204 0.12 6.58 -25.29
C VAL A 204 -0.96 6.69 -26.38
N ALA A 205 -2.20 7.00 -26.00
CA ALA A 205 -3.30 7.19 -26.97
C ALA A 205 -3.02 8.37 -27.91
N VAL A 206 -2.58 9.51 -27.39
CA VAL A 206 -2.21 10.69 -28.18
C VAL A 206 -1.06 10.36 -29.15
N LEU A 207 -0.01 9.66 -28.68
CA LEU A 207 1.11 9.26 -29.54
C LEU A 207 0.66 8.35 -30.70
N TRP A 208 -0.25 7.40 -30.46
CA TRP A 208 -0.78 6.57 -31.53
C TRP A 208 -1.62 7.34 -32.55
N LEU A 209 -2.36 8.35 -32.11
CA LEU A 209 -3.17 9.21 -33.00
C LEU A 209 -2.27 10.16 -33.82
N VAL A 210 -1.36 10.87 -33.16
CA VAL A 210 -0.48 11.87 -33.78
C VAL A 210 0.49 11.22 -34.78
N GLU A 211 1.09 10.08 -34.42
CA GLU A 211 1.98 9.34 -35.30
C GLU A 211 1.21 8.51 -36.36
N LYS A 212 -0.12 8.60 -36.43
CA LYS A 212 -0.99 7.90 -37.41
C LYS A 212 -0.71 6.39 -37.48
N HIS A 213 -0.53 5.75 -36.31
CA HIS A 213 -0.30 4.31 -36.27
C HIS A 213 -1.44 3.52 -36.91
N LYS A 214 -1.11 2.55 -37.77
CA LYS A 214 -2.10 1.62 -38.35
C LYS A 214 -2.84 0.91 -37.21
N GLY A 215 -4.19 1.00 -37.22
CA GLY A 215 -5.04 0.41 -36.20
C GLY A 215 -5.00 1.14 -34.86
N ALA A 216 -4.74 2.46 -34.82
CA ALA A 216 -4.71 3.26 -33.60
C ALA A 216 -5.98 3.07 -32.75
N VAL A 217 -7.16 3.03 -33.37
CA VAL A 217 -8.44 2.80 -32.67
C VAL A 217 -8.44 1.45 -31.94
N VAL A 218 -8.05 0.37 -32.64
CA VAL A 218 -7.99 -0.98 -32.02
C VAL A 218 -6.99 -1.01 -30.87
N ARG A 219 -5.85 -0.32 -31.01
CA ARG A 219 -4.85 -0.20 -29.95
C ARG A 219 -5.39 0.57 -28.73
N ILE A 220 -6.12 1.67 -28.97
CA ILE A 220 -6.75 2.46 -27.90
C ILE A 220 -7.82 1.63 -27.20
N VAL A 221 -8.67 0.93 -27.96
CA VAL A 221 -9.69 0.03 -27.38
C VAL A 221 -9.03 -1.09 -26.55
N SER A 222 -7.89 -1.63 -26.99
CA SER A 222 -7.19 -2.66 -26.21
C SER A 222 -6.66 -2.18 -24.87
N LEU A 223 -6.46 -0.86 -24.67
CA LEU A 223 -6.14 -0.28 -23.37
C LEU A 223 -7.33 -0.37 -22.37
N ALA A 224 -8.53 -0.72 -22.80
CA ALA A 224 -9.65 -1.01 -21.92
C ALA A 224 -9.53 -2.41 -21.26
N MET A 225 -8.81 -3.35 -21.88
CA MET A 225 -8.67 -4.73 -21.38
C MET A 225 -8.18 -4.81 -19.92
N PRO A 226 -7.16 -4.05 -19.49
CA PRO A 226 -6.74 -4.08 -18.10
C PRO A 226 -7.81 -3.66 -17.09
N PHE A 227 -8.67 -2.71 -17.45
CA PHE A 227 -9.79 -2.30 -16.59
C PHE A 227 -10.83 -3.41 -16.45
N VAL A 228 -11.11 -4.14 -17.54
CA VAL A 228 -11.99 -5.32 -17.49
C VAL A 228 -11.40 -6.41 -16.61
N LEU A 229 -10.09 -6.66 -16.71
CA LEU A 229 -9.40 -7.63 -15.87
C LEU A 229 -9.40 -7.20 -14.39
N SER A 230 -9.15 -5.92 -14.11
CA SER A 230 -9.21 -5.38 -12.75
C SER A 230 -10.63 -5.55 -12.17
N ALA A 231 -11.64 -5.19 -12.94
CA ALA A 231 -13.04 -5.37 -12.54
C ALA A 231 -13.36 -6.85 -12.28
N ALA A 232 -12.88 -7.76 -13.13
CA ALA A 232 -13.08 -9.21 -12.92
C ALA A 232 -12.45 -9.70 -11.61
N VAL A 233 -11.22 -9.26 -11.28
CA VAL A 233 -10.56 -9.60 -10.01
C VAL A 233 -11.35 -9.05 -8.82
N ILE A 234 -11.75 -7.78 -8.88
CA ILE A 234 -12.52 -7.14 -7.80
C ILE A 234 -13.89 -7.80 -7.65
N CYS A 235 -14.62 -8.04 -8.76
CA CYS A 235 -15.91 -8.69 -8.72
C CYS A 235 -15.83 -10.14 -8.19
N SER A 236 -14.75 -10.86 -8.50
CA SER A 236 -14.54 -12.22 -7.95
C SER A 236 -14.43 -12.18 -6.42
N TYR A 237 -13.70 -11.20 -5.89
CA TYR A 237 -13.59 -11.01 -4.45
C TYR A 237 -14.94 -10.59 -3.81
N CYS A 238 -15.65 -9.64 -4.43
CA CYS A 238 -17.00 -9.25 -3.99
C CYS A 238 -18.00 -10.40 -4.06
N TYR A 239 -17.85 -11.29 -5.05
CA TYR A 239 -18.67 -12.49 -5.16
C TYR A 239 -18.42 -13.48 -4.00
N MET A 240 -17.17 -13.65 -3.57
CA MET A 240 -16.86 -14.43 -2.36
C MET A 240 -17.51 -13.82 -1.12
N ASN A 241 -17.43 -12.50 -0.95
CA ASN A 241 -18.14 -11.81 0.14
C ASN A 241 -19.66 -11.98 0.04
N TYR A 242 -20.21 -11.95 -1.17
CA TYR A 242 -21.64 -12.16 -1.38
C TYR A 242 -22.09 -13.58 -1.00
N THR A 243 -21.34 -14.59 -1.38
CA THR A 243 -21.70 -16.01 -1.11
C THR A 243 -21.65 -16.36 0.37
N HIS A 244 -20.77 -15.69 1.16
CA HIS A 244 -20.61 -15.98 2.58
C HIS A 244 -21.43 -15.04 3.48
N TYR A 245 -21.55 -13.77 3.07
CA TYR A 245 -22.15 -12.72 3.92
C TYR A 245 -23.36 -12.03 3.28
N GLY A 246 -23.76 -12.42 2.08
CA GLY A 246 -24.87 -11.77 1.36
C GLY A 246 -24.57 -10.34 0.89
N ARG A 247 -23.30 -9.89 0.91
CA ARG A 247 -22.88 -8.52 0.60
C ARG A 247 -21.90 -8.48 -0.59
N PHE A 248 -22.31 -7.88 -1.71
CA PHE A 248 -21.45 -7.70 -2.89
C PHE A 248 -20.63 -6.40 -2.78
N ILE A 249 -19.69 -6.36 -1.84
CA ILE A 249 -18.82 -5.21 -1.55
C ILE A 249 -17.39 -5.68 -1.33
N VAL A 250 -16.43 -4.75 -1.45
CA VAL A 250 -15.04 -5.01 -1.07
C VAL A 250 -14.87 -4.87 0.43
N SER A 251 -15.31 -3.74 0.98
CA SER A 251 -15.31 -3.50 2.43
C SER A 251 -16.30 -2.39 2.81
N ASP A 252 -16.68 -2.37 4.09
CA ASP A 252 -17.53 -1.34 4.66
C ASP A 252 -16.88 0.05 4.64
N PHE A 253 -15.54 0.15 4.69
CA PHE A 253 -14.84 1.44 4.71
C PHE A 253 -14.74 2.14 3.37
N THR A 254 -15.13 1.48 2.27
CA THR A 254 -15.04 2.05 0.93
C THR A 254 -16.38 2.28 0.26
N SER A 255 -17.40 1.50 0.57
CA SER A 255 -18.71 1.62 -0.09
C SER A 255 -19.79 0.87 0.66
N SER A 256 -20.36 1.45 1.70
CA SER A 256 -21.44 0.83 2.46
C SER A 256 -22.30 1.86 3.17
N ASP A 257 -23.35 1.40 3.83
CA ASP A 257 -24.20 2.24 4.65
C ASP A 257 -23.44 2.75 5.88
N PHE A 258 -22.41 2.00 6.33
CA PHE A 258 -21.45 2.50 7.33
C PHE A 258 -20.76 3.79 6.88
N THR A 259 -20.23 3.85 5.64
CA THR A 259 -19.55 5.07 5.15
C THR A 259 -20.51 6.24 4.95
N LYS A 260 -21.78 5.98 4.64
CA LYS A 260 -22.81 7.02 4.56
C LYS A 260 -23.13 7.57 5.95
N ALA A 261 -23.42 6.69 6.90
CA ALA A 261 -23.73 7.07 8.28
C ALA A 261 -22.56 7.81 8.93
N TYR A 262 -21.33 7.26 8.80
CA TYR A 262 -20.13 7.90 9.36
C TYR A 262 -19.82 9.25 8.70
N GLY A 263 -20.01 9.36 7.39
CA GLY A 263 -19.88 10.62 6.66
C GLY A 263 -20.92 11.66 7.09
N ALA A 264 -22.15 11.25 7.41
CA ALA A 264 -23.16 12.13 7.97
C ALA A 264 -22.79 12.64 9.37
N LEU A 265 -22.29 11.75 10.26
CA LEU A 265 -21.78 12.15 11.58
C LEU A 265 -20.70 13.22 11.47
N MET A 266 -19.73 13.05 10.56
CA MET A 266 -18.66 14.03 10.32
C MET A 266 -19.12 15.33 9.66
N SER A 267 -20.36 15.38 9.15
CA SER A 267 -20.91 16.55 8.46
C SER A 267 -21.66 17.48 9.39
N ILE A 268 -21.96 17.07 10.63
CA ILE A 268 -22.61 17.90 11.64
C ILE A 268 -21.72 19.08 12.00
N GLU A 269 -22.29 20.29 12.05
CA GLU A 269 -21.55 21.50 12.40
C GLU A 269 -21.18 21.52 13.88
N HIS A 270 -19.95 21.92 14.16
CA HIS A 270 -19.36 21.98 15.50
C HIS A 270 -18.66 23.31 15.74
N GLU A 271 -18.64 23.76 16.97
CA GLU A 271 -17.98 25.01 17.39
C GLU A 271 -16.50 24.80 17.64
N ASP A 272 -16.13 23.65 18.23
CA ASP A 272 -14.77 23.30 18.63
C ASP A 272 -14.10 22.41 17.58
N TRP A 273 -13.44 23.03 16.60
CA TRP A 273 -12.60 22.26 15.69
C TRP A 273 -11.28 21.86 16.36
N GLN A 274 -11.01 20.56 16.38
CA GLN A 274 -9.72 20.01 16.81
C GLN A 274 -9.07 19.21 15.66
N PRO A 275 -7.76 19.37 15.42
CA PRO A 275 -7.06 18.47 14.53
C PRO A 275 -7.18 17.02 15.03
N LEU A 276 -7.26 16.07 14.12
CA LEU A 276 -7.38 14.63 14.41
C LEU A 276 -8.72 14.19 15.04
N VAL A 277 -9.70 15.07 15.24
CA VAL A 277 -11.03 14.72 15.76
C VAL A 277 -12.07 14.97 14.68
N SER A 278 -12.80 13.94 14.27
CA SER A 278 -13.80 14.03 13.20
C SER A 278 -15.23 14.24 13.70
N VAL A 279 -15.55 13.76 14.89
CA VAL A 279 -16.86 13.91 15.56
C VAL A 279 -16.57 14.31 17.01
N PRO A 280 -16.41 15.63 17.28
CA PRO A 280 -16.08 16.14 18.60
C PRO A 280 -17.16 15.87 19.66
N ASN A 281 -16.81 16.06 20.93
CA ASN A 281 -17.71 15.77 22.04
C ASN A 281 -19.02 16.57 21.98
N ASP A 282 -18.96 17.86 21.62
CA ASP A 282 -20.14 18.73 21.48
C ASP A 282 -21.13 18.22 20.41
N VAL A 283 -20.61 17.62 19.34
CA VAL A 283 -21.43 16.96 18.30
C VAL A 283 -22.05 15.68 18.85
N ARG A 284 -21.27 14.86 19.59
CA ARG A 284 -21.79 13.61 20.15
C ARG A 284 -22.91 13.86 21.16
N GLU A 285 -22.78 14.88 22.02
CA GLU A 285 -23.83 15.29 22.96
C GLU A 285 -25.13 15.65 22.23
N LYS A 286 -25.06 16.48 21.18
CA LYS A 286 -26.23 16.79 20.34
C LYS A 286 -26.85 15.52 19.70
N LEU A 287 -25.99 14.61 19.23
CA LEU A 287 -26.44 13.37 18.61
C LEU A 287 -27.11 12.40 19.58
N TYR A 288 -26.68 12.35 20.85
CA TYR A 288 -27.32 11.52 21.87
C TYR A 288 -28.78 11.97 22.14
N ASP A 289 -29.02 13.29 22.12
CA ASP A 289 -30.33 13.86 22.37
C ASP A 289 -31.27 13.75 21.13
N GLU A 290 -30.72 13.94 19.92
CA GLU A 290 -31.52 14.19 18.71
C GLU A 290 -31.62 12.99 17.77
N VAL A 291 -30.78 11.95 17.94
CA VAL A 291 -30.70 10.79 17.06
C VAL A 291 -30.86 9.49 17.86
N PRO A 292 -32.05 8.91 17.93
CA PRO A 292 -32.34 7.75 18.79
C PRO A 292 -31.39 6.56 18.60
N SER A 293 -31.02 6.24 17.35
CA SER A 293 -30.05 5.17 17.09
C SER A 293 -28.64 5.50 17.59
N PHE A 294 -28.30 6.78 17.74
CA PHE A 294 -27.00 7.20 18.26
C PHE A 294 -26.94 7.20 19.80
N ALA A 295 -28.08 7.32 20.48
CA ALA A 295 -28.16 7.36 21.95
C ALA A 295 -27.51 6.13 22.62
N LEU A 296 -27.55 4.95 21.98
CA LEU A 296 -26.89 3.75 22.52
C LEU A 296 -25.37 3.92 22.72
N PHE A 297 -24.73 4.89 22.04
CA PHE A 297 -23.30 5.16 22.19
C PHE A 297 -22.97 5.98 23.43
N GLU A 298 -23.93 6.63 24.08
CA GLU A 298 -23.69 7.42 25.28
C GLU A 298 -23.05 6.55 26.39
N GLU A 299 -23.61 5.39 26.67
CA GLU A 299 -23.02 4.43 27.61
C GLU A 299 -21.92 3.58 26.94
N GLY A 300 -22.13 3.14 25.71
CA GLY A 300 -21.21 2.23 25.02
C GLY A 300 -19.81 2.79 24.81
N LEU A 301 -19.65 4.08 24.50
CA LEU A 301 -18.34 4.72 24.33
C LEU A 301 -17.64 5.01 25.66
N GLU A 302 -18.36 5.08 26.76
CA GLU A 302 -17.82 5.27 28.12
C GLU A 302 -17.28 3.97 28.74
N GLU A 303 -17.54 2.80 28.12
CA GLU A 303 -16.98 1.53 28.60
C GLU A 303 -15.43 1.62 28.69
N PRO A 304 -14.83 1.18 29.81
CA PRO A 304 -13.39 1.33 30.06
C PRO A 304 -12.52 0.70 28.94
N ILE A 305 -12.95 -0.40 28.35
CA ILE A 305 -12.21 -1.09 27.26
C ILE A 305 -12.18 -0.22 26.01
N LEU A 306 -13.31 0.37 25.62
CA LEU A 306 -13.40 1.24 24.43
C LEU A 306 -12.68 2.56 24.66
N LYS A 307 -12.90 3.18 25.80
CA LYS A 307 -12.25 4.44 26.17
C LYS A 307 -10.74 4.29 26.27
N ASN A 308 -10.22 3.21 26.85
CA ASN A 308 -8.77 2.95 26.91
C ASN A 308 -8.17 2.54 25.57
N GLY A 309 -8.93 1.91 24.67
CA GLY A 309 -8.45 1.44 23.36
C GLY A 309 -8.41 2.53 22.30
N TYR A 310 -9.37 3.47 22.30
CA TYR A 310 -9.59 4.39 21.18
C TYR A 310 -9.60 5.87 21.55
N PHE A 311 -9.76 6.20 22.83
CA PHE A 311 -9.76 7.58 23.32
C PHE A 311 -8.32 8.11 23.47
N ASN A 312 -8.08 9.30 22.93
CA ASN A 312 -6.79 9.96 23.04
C ASN A 312 -6.78 10.92 24.24
N LYS A 313 -6.02 10.57 25.28
CA LYS A 313 -5.94 11.36 26.51
C LYS A 313 -5.35 12.77 26.31
N THR A 314 -4.49 12.95 25.29
CA THR A 314 -3.87 14.24 24.99
C THR A 314 -4.87 15.20 24.33
N LEU A 315 -5.71 14.67 23.46
CA LEU A 315 -6.78 15.43 22.80
C LEU A 315 -8.02 15.54 23.68
N ASN A 316 -8.11 14.74 24.73
CA ASN A 316 -9.31 14.54 25.56
C ASN A 316 -10.55 14.19 24.71
N ASP A 317 -10.35 13.43 23.64
CA ASP A 317 -11.39 13.02 22.70
C ASP A 317 -10.97 11.77 21.90
N PHE A 318 -11.89 11.20 21.12
CA PHE A 318 -11.60 10.12 20.20
C PHE A 318 -10.90 10.63 18.94
N GLN A 319 -9.73 10.08 18.62
CA GLN A 319 -9.12 10.35 17.32
C GLN A 319 -9.99 9.79 16.19
N SER A 320 -10.03 10.48 15.05
CA SER A 320 -10.79 10.06 13.86
C SER A 320 -10.52 8.62 13.45
N GLY A 321 -9.26 8.20 13.47
CA GLY A 321 -8.86 6.83 13.16
C GLY A 321 -9.22 5.79 14.24
N GLY A 322 -9.54 6.22 15.47
CA GLY A 322 -10.03 5.37 16.55
C GLY A 322 -11.55 5.36 16.67
N PHE A 323 -12.21 6.47 16.37
CA PHE A 323 -13.63 6.65 16.59
C PHE A 323 -14.51 5.67 15.80
N TYR A 324 -14.23 5.46 14.53
CA TYR A 324 -14.99 4.47 13.75
C TYR A 324 -14.82 3.02 14.25
N TRP A 325 -13.69 2.70 14.86
CA TRP A 325 -13.50 1.41 15.52
C TRP A 325 -14.25 1.33 16.84
N ALA A 326 -14.26 2.43 17.63
CA ALA A 326 -15.05 2.50 18.85
C ALA A 326 -16.53 2.27 18.59
N ILE A 327 -17.11 2.94 17.57
CA ILE A 327 -18.50 2.72 17.13
C ILE A 327 -18.74 1.27 16.75
N ARG A 328 -17.89 0.67 15.91
CA ARG A 328 -18.08 -0.71 15.46
C ARG A 328 -17.98 -1.70 16.63
N THR A 329 -17.07 -1.46 17.57
CA THR A 329 -16.93 -2.31 18.77
C THR A 329 -18.14 -2.17 19.70
N ALA A 330 -18.63 -0.94 19.93
CA ALA A 330 -19.84 -0.73 20.73
C ALA A 330 -21.06 -1.44 20.13
N LEU A 331 -21.23 -1.38 18.81
CA LEU A 331 -22.29 -2.11 18.11
C LEU A 331 -22.12 -3.63 18.15
N GLN A 332 -20.89 -4.15 18.12
CA GLN A 332 -20.64 -5.57 18.34
C GLN A 332 -21.10 -5.98 19.74
N ASN A 333 -20.76 -5.20 20.77
CA ASN A 333 -21.14 -5.45 22.15
C ASN A 333 -22.67 -5.40 22.33
N ALA A 334 -23.36 -4.53 21.57
CA ALA A 334 -24.82 -4.43 21.56
C ALA A 334 -25.51 -5.48 20.65
N GLY A 335 -24.75 -6.40 20.03
CA GLY A 335 -25.29 -7.50 19.22
C GLY A 335 -25.77 -7.10 17.82
N TYR A 336 -25.37 -5.94 17.29
CA TYR A 336 -25.75 -5.52 15.93
C TYR A 336 -24.90 -6.19 14.85
N TYR A 337 -23.77 -6.80 15.18
CA TYR A 337 -22.92 -7.55 14.27
C TYR A 337 -23.16 -9.06 14.27
N ASP A 338 -24.32 -9.52 14.80
CA ASP A 338 -24.70 -10.93 14.73
C ASP A 338 -24.92 -11.38 13.27
N THR A 339 -25.42 -10.48 12.41
CA THR A 339 -25.57 -10.73 10.97
C THR A 339 -25.23 -9.48 10.15
N PRO A 340 -24.78 -9.65 8.90
CA PRO A 340 -24.50 -8.52 8.01
C PRO A 340 -25.71 -7.62 7.77
N GLN A 341 -26.90 -8.20 7.69
CA GLN A 341 -28.17 -7.49 7.46
C GLN A 341 -28.53 -6.61 8.64
N LYS A 342 -28.36 -7.12 9.88
CA LYS A 342 -28.63 -6.36 11.10
C LYS A 342 -27.73 -5.15 11.23
N ALA A 343 -26.41 -5.32 10.97
CA ALA A 343 -25.46 -4.22 10.97
C ALA A 343 -25.77 -3.18 9.89
N GLN A 344 -26.12 -3.63 8.67
CA GLN A 344 -26.51 -2.75 7.58
C GLN A 344 -27.75 -1.93 7.94
N GLN A 345 -28.80 -2.58 8.38
CA GLN A 345 -30.07 -1.92 8.75
C GLN A 345 -29.85 -0.86 9.84
N TYR A 346 -28.96 -1.14 10.79
CA TYR A 346 -28.63 -0.16 11.81
C TYR A 346 -28.01 1.10 11.20
N TYR A 347 -27.01 0.97 10.31
CA TYR A 347 -26.39 2.14 9.70
C TYR A 347 -27.31 2.88 8.73
N GLU A 348 -28.21 2.17 8.04
CA GLU A 348 -29.27 2.80 7.22
C GLU A 348 -30.20 3.64 8.10
N THR A 349 -30.63 3.10 9.25
CA THR A 349 -31.48 3.81 10.21
C THR A 349 -30.76 5.02 10.80
N LEU A 350 -29.52 4.85 11.26
CA LEU A 350 -28.70 5.95 11.81
C LEU A 350 -28.56 7.08 10.80
N TYR A 351 -28.25 6.76 9.54
CA TYR A 351 -28.15 7.77 8.47
C TYR A 351 -29.48 8.50 8.26
N ALA A 352 -30.61 7.75 8.19
CA ALA A 352 -31.92 8.33 7.97
C ALA A 352 -32.34 9.28 9.11
N GLU A 353 -32.09 8.89 10.37
CA GLU A 353 -32.40 9.72 11.54
C GLU A 353 -31.57 11.01 11.58
N ILE A 354 -30.27 10.94 11.21
CA ILE A 354 -29.42 12.14 11.10
C ILE A 354 -29.97 13.09 10.01
N VAL A 355 -30.30 12.54 8.83
CA VAL A 355 -30.86 13.35 7.74
C VAL A 355 -32.16 14.01 8.18
N GLN A 356 -33.06 13.25 8.82
CA GLN A 356 -34.33 13.77 9.34
C GLN A 356 -34.12 14.87 10.37
N ALA A 357 -33.19 14.70 11.33
CA ALA A 357 -32.89 15.70 12.35
C ALA A 357 -32.37 17.03 11.74
N VAL A 358 -31.60 16.92 10.63
CA VAL A 358 -31.12 18.10 9.90
C VAL A 358 -32.25 18.76 9.10
N GLU A 359 -33.12 18.00 8.43
CA GLU A 359 -34.26 18.52 7.68
C GLU A 359 -35.28 19.22 8.60
N GLU A 360 -35.45 18.74 9.81
CA GLU A 360 -36.32 19.33 10.84
C GLU A 360 -35.66 20.51 11.59
N GLY A 361 -34.40 20.83 11.29
CA GLY A 361 -33.66 21.94 11.91
C GLY A 361 -33.23 21.67 13.37
N ARG A 362 -33.25 20.41 13.82
CA ARG A 362 -32.76 19.99 15.13
C ARG A 362 -31.23 19.88 15.19
N LEU A 363 -30.61 19.57 14.04
CA LEU A 363 -29.17 19.53 13.84
C LEU A 363 -28.78 20.42 12.66
N GLU A 364 -27.65 21.11 12.77
CA GLU A 364 -27.04 21.85 11.67
C GLU A 364 -25.94 21.00 11.05
N ALA A 365 -25.91 20.87 9.71
CA ALA A 365 -24.94 20.09 9.00
C ALA A 365 -24.51 20.75 7.70
N GLY A 366 -23.25 20.56 7.35
CA GLY A 366 -22.74 20.89 6.02
C GLY A 366 -23.16 19.85 4.98
N LYS A 367 -22.43 19.81 3.85
CA LYS A 367 -22.70 18.83 2.79
C LYS A 367 -22.38 17.40 3.27
N PHE A 368 -23.32 16.49 3.16
CA PHE A 368 -23.10 15.06 3.41
C PHE A 368 -22.15 14.44 2.38
N TYR A 369 -21.26 13.58 2.84
CA TYR A 369 -20.36 12.81 1.99
C TYR A 369 -20.26 11.36 2.47
N THR A 370 -19.85 10.48 1.57
CA THR A 370 -19.68 9.05 1.85
C THR A 370 -18.20 8.76 2.04
N SER A 371 -17.72 8.77 3.28
CA SER A 371 -16.31 8.58 3.62
C SER A 371 -16.14 8.28 5.10
N VAL A 372 -15.05 7.63 5.45
CA VAL A 372 -14.54 7.50 6.83
C VAL A 372 -13.40 8.48 7.13
N THR A 373 -13.03 9.31 6.14
CA THR A 373 -11.95 10.30 6.25
C THR A 373 -12.56 11.69 6.17
N SER A 374 -12.19 12.56 7.09
CA SER A 374 -12.64 13.97 7.08
C SER A 374 -12.33 14.65 5.74
N PRO A 375 -13.15 15.59 5.27
CA PRO A 375 -12.88 16.34 4.06
C PRO A 375 -11.65 17.22 4.22
N ILE A 376 -11.03 17.57 3.08
CA ILE A 376 -9.90 18.51 3.08
C ILE A 376 -10.38 19.88 3.53
N LYS A 377 -9.84 20.38 4.63
CA LYS A 377 -10.08 21.73 5.15
C LYS A 377 -8.88 22.63 4.81
N PRO A 378 -9.08 23.94 4.57
CA PRO A 378 -7.98 24.87 4.23
C PRO A 378 -6.82 24.86 5.25
N GLN A 379 -7.10 24.71 6.55
CA GLN A 379 -6.13 24.66 7.61
C GLN A 379 -5.20 23.43 7.55
N TYR A 380 -5.58 22.37 6.83
CA TYR A 380 -4.74 21.17 6.63
C TYR A 380 -3.66 21.37 5.55
N ILE A 381 -3.85 22.29 4.61
CA ILE A 381 -3.03 22.37 3.39
C ILE A 381 -1.54 22.54 3.71
N LEU A 382 -1.17 23.54 4.51
CA LEU A 382 0.24 23.79 4.85
C LEU A 382 0.85 22.67 5.72
N PRO A 383 0.19 22.18 6.79
CA PRO A 383 0.68 21.02 7.53
C PRO A 383 0.88 19.77 6.66
N VAL A 384 -0.08 19.47 5.76
CA VAL A 384 0.02 18.32 4.84
C VAL A 384 1.22 18.44 3.90
N ILE A 385 1.46 19.63 3.37
CA ILE A 385 2.64 19.89 2.55
C ILE A 385 3.93 19.65 3.36
N GLY A 386 3.99 20.17 4.59
CA GLY A 386 5.12 19.99 5.49
C GLY A 386 5.40 18.52 5.80
N GLU A 387 4.38 17.77 6.24
CA GLU A 387 4.49 16.35 6.57
C GLU A 387 4.77 15.51 5.30
N GLY A 388 4.18 15.85 4.16
CA GLY A 388 4.43 15.18 2.89
C GLY A 388 5.90 15.31 2.46
N PHE A 389 6.50 16.50 2.54
CA PHE A 389 7.93 16.68 2.23
C PHE A 389 8.84 16.01 3.26
N LYS A 390 8.48 16.02 4.54
CA LYS A 390 9.20 15.29 5.58
C LYS A 390 9.20 13.79 5.31
N GLY A 391 8.03 13.21 4.95
CA GLY A 391 7.92 11.82 4.56
C GLY A 391 8.71 11.50 3.28
N PHE A 392 8.67 12.37 2.28
CA PHE A 392 9.44 12.21 1.05
C PHE A 392 10.97 12.23 1.32
N TRP A 393 11.44 13.14 2.17
CA TRP A 393 12.84 13.19 2.59
C TRP A 393 13.24 11.91 3.34
N ALA A 394 12.42 11.46 4.29
CA ALA A 394 12.67 10.25 5.05
C ALA A 394 12.75 9.01 4.13
N ALA A 395 11.85 8.91 3.15
CA ALA A 395 11.86 7.82 2.16
C ALA A 395 13.09 7.90 1.25
N MET A 396 13.41 9.08 0.72
CA MET A 396 14.56 9.30 -0.17
C MET A 396 15.89 8.95 0.52
N THR A 397 16.01 9.21 1.82
CA THR A 397 17.19 8.94 2.63
C THR A 397 17.13 7.62 3.41
N PHE A 398 16.13 6.77 3.19
CA PHE A 398 15.98 5.46 3.83
C PHE A 398 16.09 5.49 5.37
N GLN A 399 15.55 6.53 6.01
CA GLN A 399 15.72 6.76 7.45
C GLN A 399 15.15 5.64 8.32
N GLN A 400 14.06 5.01 7.88
CA GLN A 400 13.33 3.98 8.64
C GLN A 400 13.48 2.57 8.03
N CYS A 401 14.54 2.34 7.29
CA CYS A 401 14.81 1.06 6.63
C CYS A 401 15.91 0.26 7.31
N ASP A 402 16.22 0.54 8.57
CA ASP A 402 17.18 -0.26 9.33
C ASP A 402 16.61 -1.68 9.54
N PRO A 403 17.39 -2.73 9.30
CA PRO A 403 16.97 -4.09 9.57
C PRO A 403 16.93 -4.30 11.09
N LEU A 404 15.75 -4.44 11.62
CA LEU A 404 15.51 -4.75 13.02
C LEU A 404 14.87 -6.14 13.12
N ALA A 405 15.40 -6.98 14.01
CA ALA A 405 14.70 -8.16 14.46
C ALA A 405 13.93 -7.78 15.70
N GLU A 406 12.61 -7.80 15.61
CA GLU A 406 11.75 -7.51 16.74
C GLU A 406 11.35 -8.78 17.46
N LYS A 407 11.15 -8.63 18.75
CA LYS A 407 10.59 -9.66 19.62
C LYS A 407 9.18 -9.99 19.16
N ALA A 408 8.92 -11.29 18.95
CA ALA A 408 7.56 -11.77 18.78
C ALA A 408 6.74 -11.51 20.04
N VAL A 409 5.51 -11.01 19.88
CA VAL A 409 4.64 -10.63 20.99
C VAL A 409 3.40 -11.50 20.99
N GLY A 410 3.06 -12.08 22.14
CA GLY A 410 1.95 -12.97 22.36
C GLY A 410 2.29 -14.04 23.40
N TYR A 411 1.31 -14.86 23.73
CA TYR A 411 1.58 -16.07 24.50
C TYR A 411 2.40 -17.08 23.67
N PRO A 412 3.20 -17.94 24.29
CA PRO A 412 4.04 -18.89 23.56
C PRO A 412 3.29 -19.74 22.53
N HIS A 413 2.08 -20.18 22.85
CA HIS A 413 1.24 -20.98 21.94
C HIS A 413 0.71 -20.17 20.74
N GLU A 414 0.37 -18.90 20.94
CA GLU A 414 -0.06 -17.99 19.85
C GLU A 414 1.09 -17.72 18.87
N ILE A 415 2.29 -17.47 19.41
CA ILE A 415 3.48 -17.26 18.59
C ILE A 415 3.79 -18.52 17.78
N GLU A 416 3.77 -19.70 18.44
CA GLU A 416 4.02 -20.97 17.78
C GLU A 416 2.99 -21.26 16.68
N GLU A 417 1.71 -20.94 16.90
CA GLU A 417 0.65 -21.07 15.92
C GLU A 417 0.95 -20.24 14.66
N VAL A 418 1.29 -18.95 14.83
CA VAL A 418 1.66 -18.07 13.73
C VAL A 418 2.90 -18.58 13.01
N GLU A 419 3.98 -18.94 13.74
CA GLU A 419 5.23 -19.48 13.17
C GLU A 419 4.98 -20.74 12.33
N ASN A 420 4.16 -21.66 12.82
CA ASN A 420 3.81 -22.89 12.12
C ASN A 420 3.00 -22.60 10.86
N PHE A 421 2.05 -21.67 10.93
CA PHE A 421 1.22 -21.28 9.79
C PHE A 421 2.06 -20.62 8.69
N ILE A 422 2.86 -19.62 9.05
CA ILE A 422 3.70 -18.86 8.09
C ILE A 422 5.01 -19.58 7.75
N ARG A 423 5.37 -20.69 8.44
CA ARG A 423 6.63 -21.45 8.27
C ARG A 423 7.88 -20.59 8.43
N GLN A 424 7.82 -19.60 9.32
CA GLN A 424 8.91 -18.66 9.57
C GLN A 424 8.99 -18.39 11.07
N LYS A 425 10.22 -18.34 11.61
CA LYS A 425 10.43 -18.04 13.03
C LYS A 425 10.26 -16.56 13.33
N GLY A 426 9.72 -16.26 14.50
CA GLY A 426 9.70 -14.93 15.08
C GLY A 426 10.94 -14.64 15.93
N GLY A 427 11.15 -13.37 16.26
CA GLY A 427 12.26 -12.96 17.12
C GLY A 427 12.09 -13.47 18.55
N THR A 428 13.11 -14.14 19.09
CA THR A 428 13.17 -14.57 20.48
C THR A 428 14.17 -13.76 21.28
N VAL A 429 13.96 -13.61 22.59
CA VAL A 429 14.88 -12.89 23.50
C VAL A 429 15.60 -13.88 24.42
N LEU A 430 16.88 -13.60 24.73
CA LEU A 430 17.68 -14.42 25.63
C LEU A 430 17.35 -14.19 27.11
N VAL A 431 16.97 -12.96 27.43
CA VAL A 431 16.73 -12.54 28.82
C VAL A 431 15.29 -12.10 28.95
N ALA A 432 14.57 -12.64 29.91
CA ALA A 432 13.22 -12.22 30.22
C ALA A 432 13.16 -10.69 30.45
N ASN A 433 12.14 -10.04 29.92
CA ASN A 433 11.95 -8.58 29.95
C ASN A 433 12.99 -7.73 29.18
N SER A 434 13.79 -8.36 28.32
CA SER A 434 14.67 -7.65 27.39
C SER A 434 13.99 -7.47 26.04
N ASP A 435 14.25 -6.34 25.36
CA ASP A 435 13.84 -6.10 23.97
C ASP A 435 14.92 -6.53 22.97
N ILE A 436 16.08 -7.03 23.47
CA ILE A 436 17.19 -7.46 22.64
C ILE A 436 16.88 -8.85 22.08
N VAL A 437 16.68 -8.94 20.78
CA VAL A 437 16.44 -10.18 20.07
C VAL A 437 17.75 -10.92 19.85
N TYR A 438 17.77 -12.20 20.20
CA TYR A 438 18.90 -13.08 19.91
C TYR A 438 18.99 -13.36 18.41
N LEU A 439 20.16 -13.11 17.85
CA LEU A 439 20.47 -13.43 16.45
C LEU A 439 21.53 -14.53 16.39
N PRO A 440 21.17 -15.77 16.01
CA PRO A 440 22.15 -16.81 15.68
C PRO A 440 23.14 -16.32 14.61
N PRO A 441 24.34 -16.94 14.50
CA PRO A 441 25.42 -16.44 13.64
C PRO A 441 25.01 -16.14 12.19
N LEU A 442 24.15 -16.99 11.61
CA LEU A 442 23.69 -16.80 10.23
C LEU A 442 22.77 -15.58 10.10
N GLN A 443 21.83 -15.37 11.02
CA GLN A 443 20.96 -14.19 11.03
C GLN A 443 21.77 -12.93 11.36
N TRP A 444 22.74 -13.00 12.25
CA TRP A 444 23.64 -11.89 12.52
C TRP A 444 24.40 -11.45 11.24
N LEU A 445 24.93 -12.41 10.47
CA LEU A 445 25.59 -12.13 9.19
C LEU A 445 24.61 -11.47 8.20
N THR A 446 23.39 -12.00 8.08
CA THR A 446 22.33 -11.44 7.24
C THR A 446 21.98 -10.02 7.64
N HIS A 447 21.77 -9.75 8.92
CA HIS A 447 21.49 -8.41 9.44
C HIS A 447 22.66 -7.44 9.22
N THR A 448 23.90 -7.90 9.38
CA THR A 448 25.09 -7.07 9.10
C THR A 448 25.13 -6.67 7.63
N PHE A 449 24.91 -7.61 6.71
CA PHE A 449 24.82 -7.32 5.28
C PHE A 449 23.71 -6.28 4.98
N MET A 450 22.53 -6.45 5.55
CA MET A 450 21.42 -5.53 5.37
C MET A 450 21.71 -4.12 5.87
N ARG A 451 22.41 -3.98 7.02
CA ARG A 451 22.86 -2.68 7.55
C ARG A 451 23.82 -1.97 6.60
N VAL A 452 24.77 -2.71 6.04
CA VAL A 452 25.70 -2.17 5.03
C VAL A 452 24.92 -1.68 3.82
N MET A 453 23.98 -2.48 3.31
CA MET A 453 23.13 -2.07 2.18
C MET A 453 22.30 -0.84 2.53
N ASN A 454 21.76 -0.72 3.75
CA ASN A 454 21.02 0.46 4.17
C ASN A 454 21.89 1.73 4.11
N VAL A 455 23.13 1.69 4.59
CA VAL A 455 24.07 2.82 4.49
C VAL A 455 24.36 3.18 3.03
N VAL A 456 24.57 2.18 2.17
CA VAL A 456 24.80 2.39 0.73
C VAL A 456 23.61 3.10 0.07
N TYR A 457 22.38 2.73 0.41
CA TYR A 457 21.18 3.36 -0.16
C TYR A 457 20.90 4.74 0.45
N LYS A 458 21.10 4.94 1.74
CA LYS A 458 20.97 6.25 2.39
C LYS A 458 21.78 7.34 1.69
N ILE A 459 22.96 7.00 1.21
CA ILE A 459 23.86 7.93 0.51
C ILE A 459 23.64 7.86 -1.00
N GLY A 460 23.57 6.65 -1.54
CA GLY A 460 23.57 6.40 -2.98
C GLY A 460 22.31 6.91 -3.68
N ILE A 461 21.13 6.69 -3.11
CA ILE A 461 19.86 7.06 -3.77
C ILE A 461 19.72 8.58 -3.94
N PRO A 462 19.96 9.44 -2.94
CA PRO A 462 19.93 10.88 -3.16
C PRO A 462 20.88 11.35 -4.26
N LEU A 463 22.11 10.84 -4.28
CA LEU A 463 23.09 11.18 -5.33
C LEU A 463 22.64 10.71 -6.72
N MET A 464 22.12 9.49 -6.82
CA MET A 464 21.61 8.95 -8.08
C MET A 464 20.35 9.68 -8.56
N LEU A 465 19.49 10.18 -7.68
CA LEU A 465 18.35 11.02 -8.05
C LEU A 465 18.80 12.36 -8.64
N VAL A 466 19.84 12.98 -8.09
CA VAL A 466 20.44 14.19 -8.68
C VAL A 466 20.97 13.90 -10.08
N MET A 467 21.71 12.80 -10.26
CA MET A 467 22.19 12.37 -11.59
C MET A 467 21.05 12.09 -12.55
N SER A 468 19.99 11.43 -12.07
CA SER A 468 18.76 11.18 -12.83
C SER A 468 18.10 12.49 -13.28
N LEU A 469 17.99 13.47 -12.38
CA LEU A 469 17.45 14.79 -12.70
C LEU A 469 18.27 15.51 -13.78
N CYS A 470 19.59 15.47 -13.68
CA CYS A 470 20.48 16.05 -14.70
C CYS A 470 20.23 15.41 -16.09
N TRP A 471 20.07 14.10 -16.13
CA TRP A 471 19.76 13.39 -17.38
C TRP A 471 18.36 13.76 -17.91
N VAL A 472 17.34 13.79 -17.04
CA VAL A 472 15.97 14.18 -17.39
C VAL A 472 15.95 15.57 -18.03
N ILE A 473 16.63 16.54 -17.41
CA ILE A 473 16.71 17.90 -17.97
C ILE A 473 17.34 17.88 -19.36
N LYS A 474 18.47 17.17 -19.55
CA LYS A 474 19.13 17.06 -20.86
C LYS A 474 18.20 16.44 -21.92
N ALA A 475 17.51 15.35 -21.59
CA ALA A 475 16.61 14.67 -22.50
C ALA A 475 15.44 15.57 -22.94
N LEU A 476 14.82 16.27 -22.00
CA LEU A 476 13.70 17.17 -22.31
C LEU A 476 14.15 18.42 -23.06
N CYS A 477 15.28 19.04 -22.70
CA CYS A 477 15.83 20.17 -23.44
C CYS A 477 16.15 19.79 -24.90
N TRP A 478 16.68 18.57 -25.13
CA TRP A 478 16.94 18.07 -26.47
C TRP A 478 15.63 17.91 -27.26
N ASP A 479 14.60 17.31 -26.70
CA ASP A 479 13.32 17.11 -27.35
C ASP A 479 12.61 18.45 -27.68
N ILE A 480 12.68 19.42 -26.78
CA ILE A 480 12.17 20.78 -27.00
C ILE A 480 12.92 21.45 -28.16
N HIS A 481 14.25 21.34 -28.19
CA HIS A 481 15.06 21.88 -29.28
C HIS A 481 14.73 21.22 -30.63
N CYS A 482 14.56 19.90 -30.63
CA CYS A 482 14.21 19.13 -31.82
C CYS A 482 12.71 19.21 -32.19
N LYS A 483 11.87 19.83 -31.36
CA LYS A 483 10.40 19.89 -31.51
C LYS A 483 9.75 18.51 -31.75
N LYS A 484 10.31 17.49 -31.11
CA LYS A 484 9.87 16.11 -31.27
C LYS A 484 10.10 15.29 -30.01
N LEU A 485 9.07 14.58 -29.55
CA LEU A 485 9.20 13.65 -28.43
C LEU A 485 9.96 12.40 -28.85
N SER A 486 11.16 12.21 -28.27
CA SER A 486 11.97 11.00 -28.43
C SER A 486 11.57 9.92 -27.40
N LEU A 487 12.09 8.70 -27.57
CA LEU A 487 11.93 7.66 -26.56
C LEU A 487 12.67 8.00 -25.24
N ASP A 488 13.78 8.74 -25.33
CA ASP A 488 14.49 9.24 -24.13
C ASP A 488 13.68 10.33 -23.43
N GLY A 489 13.02 11.23 -24.18
CA GLY A 489 12.10 12.22 -23.60
C GLY A 489 10.86 11.56 -22.98
N LEU A 490 10.29 10.53 -23.61
CA LEU A 490 9.20 9.77 -23.02
C LEU A 490 9.65 9.09 -21.72
N MET A 491 10.86 8.53 -21.68
CA MET A 491 11.40 7.96 -20.45
C MET A 491 11.64 9.04 -19.39
N ALA A 492 12.12 10.24 -19.76
CA ALA A 492 12.25 11.35 -18.84
C ALA A 492 10.90 11.71 -18.17
N ILE A 493 9.82 11.76 -18.96
CA ILE A 493 8.45 11.97 -18.46
C ILE A 493 8.05 10.83 -17.50
N VAL A 494 8.38 9.58 -17.82
CA VAL A 494 8.13 8.43 -16.92
C VAL A 494 8.86 8.59 -15.58
N LEU A 495 10.16 8.97 -15.59
CA LEU A 495 10.92 9.16 -14.35
C LEU A 495 10.37 10.31 -13.50
N ILE A 496 9.95 11.41 -14.11
CA ILE A 496 9.24 12.50 -13.43
C ILE A 496 7.95 11.97 -12.82
N GLY A 497 7.20 11.18 -13.58
CA GLY A 497 5.95 10.56 -13.11
C GLY A 497 6.16 9.66 -11.90
N LEU A 498 7.19 8.80 -11.89
CA LEU A 498 7.51 7.95 -10.74
C LEU A 498 7.85 8.75 -9.48
N VAL A 499 8.68 9.80 -9.61
CA VAL A 499 9.01 10.69 -8.50
C VAL A 499 7.78 11.49 -8.05
N GLY A 500 6.96 11.97 -9.00
CA GLY A 500 5.70 12.66 -8.71
C GLY A 500 4.71 11.79 -7.97
N MET A 501 4.60 10.51 -8.34
CA MET A 501 3.74 9.54 -7.62
C MET A 501 4.29 9.23 -6.22
N ALA A 502 5.61 9.15 -6.06
CA ALA A 502 6.24 9.02 -4.76
C ALA A 502 5.90 10.22 -3.85
N LEU A 503 5.98 11.43 -4.37
CA LEU A 503 5.60 12.64 -3.65
C LEU A 503 4.10 12.68 -3.35
N LEU A 504 3.24 12.34 -4.32
CA LEU A 504 1.78 12.26 -4.12
C LEU A 504 1.45 11.29 -2.97
N ARG A 505 2.08 10.12 -2.94
CA ARG A 505 1.89 9.16 -1.84
C ARG A 505 2.30 9.75 -0.49
N CYS A 506 3.42 10.48 -0.43
CA CYS A 506 3.85 11.16 0.78
C CYS A 506 2.85 12.22 1.23
N MET A 507 2.27 13.00 0.29
CA MET A 507 1.23 14.00 0.61
C MET A 507 -0.05 13.33 1.14
N MET A 508 -0.47 12.20 0.57
CA MET A 508 -1.63 11.45 1.07
C MET A 508 -1.40 10.93 2.50
N ILE A 509 -0.21 10.44 2.81
CA ILE A 509 0.11 10.00 4.18
C ILE A 509 0.24 11.20 5.12
N GLY A 510 0.81 12.30 4.66
CA GLY A 510 0.82 13.57 5.40
C GLY A 510 -0.60 14.07 5.71
N TYR A 511 -1.56 13.85 4.80
CA TYR A 511 -2.97 14.17 5.07
C TYR A 511 -3.56 13.31 6.20
N VAL A 512 -3.29 12.01 6.21
CA VAL A 512 -3.73 11.11 7.29
C VAL A 512 -3.10 11.50 8.63
N GLU A 513 -1.80 11.85 8.63
CA GLU A 513 -1.07 12.33 9.82
C GLU A 513 -1.72 13.57 10.45
N VAL A 514 -2.20 14.49 9.62
CA VAL A 514 -2.77 15.77 10.06
C VAL A 514 -4.25 15.67 10.41
N SER A 515 -5.01 14.79 9.72
CA SER A 515 -6.46 14.81 9.79
C SER A 515 -7.11 13.62 10.51
N ALA A 516 -6.40 12.50 10.65
CA ALA A 516 -7.00 11.26 11.14
C ALA A 516 -6.34 10.71 12.41
N PHE A 517 -5.05 10.47 12.38
CA PHE A 517 -4.28 10.00 13.53
C PHE A 517 -2.78 10.15 13.28
N ASN A 518 -2.02 10.32 14.35
CA ASN A 518 -0.57 10.38 14.29
C ASN A 518 0.00 9.01 13.91
N ILE A 519 0.48 8.89 12.69
CA ILE A 519 1.05 7.64 12.16
C ILE A 519 2.37 7.32 12.87
N GLY A 520 3.20 8.36 13.13
CA GLY A 520 4.49 8.24 13.82
C GLY A 520 5.56 7.40 13.11
N THR A 521 5.17 6.52 12.22
CA THR A 521 6.03 5.59 11.47
C THR A 521 5.81 5.70 9.98
N TYR A 522 6.47 6.65 9.35
CA TYR A 522 6.36 6.84 7.89
C TYR A 522 6.79 5.61 7.08
N GLY A 523 7.78 4.83 7.56
CA GLY A 523 8.37 3.71 6.83
C GLY A 523 7.34 2.69 6.35
N MET A 524 6.43 2.27 7.21
CA MET A 524 5.37 1.31 6.87
C MET A 524 4.41 1.87 5.80
N TYR A 525 3.85 3.05 6.02
CA TYR A 525 2.88 3.66 5.10
C TYR A 525 3.49 4.16 3.81
N LEU A 526 4.80 4.46 3.82
CA LEU A 526 5.58 4.87 2.66
C LEU A 526 6.33 3.72 1.99
N SER A 527 6.08 2.47 2.39
CA SER A 527 6.75 1.27 1.85
C SER A 527 6.71 1.20 0.32
N SER A 528 5.61 1.64 -0.31
CA SER A 528 5.44 1.69 -1.76
C SER A 528 6.19 2.85 -2.46
N VAL A 529 6.73 3.82 -1.72
CA VAL A 529 7.48 4.97 -2.27
C VAL A 529 8.90 4.56 -2.66
N TYR A 530 9.55 3.75 -1.83
CA TYR A 530 10.95 3.35 -2.03
C TYR A 530 11.23 2.75 -3.41
N PRO A 531 10.45 1.77 -3.93
CA PRO A 531 10.73 1.20 -5.25
C PRO A 531 10.60 2.19 -6.40
N LEU A 532 9.73 3.20 -6.28
CA LEU A 532 9.59 4.25 -7.29
C LEU A 532 10.85 5.12 -7.35
N LEU A 533 11.34 5.55 -6.19
CA LEU A 533 12.57 6.35 -6.09
C LEU A 533 13.79 5.57 -6.57
N ILE A 534 13.90 4.28 -6.21
CA ILE A 534 14.98 3.40 -6.66
C ILE A 534 14.96 3.26 -8.19
N ALA A 535 13.80 2.94 -8.78
CA ALA A 535 13.68 2.81 -10.22
C ALA A 535 14.07 4.11 -10.93
N ALA A 536 13.58 5.26 -10.46
CA ALA A 536 13.92 6.57 -11.03
C ALA A 536 15.42 6.89 -10.90
N ALA A 537 16.02 6.63 -9.74
CA ALA A 537 17.43 6.86 -9.46
C ALA A 537 18.34 6.02 -10.37
N PHE A 538 18.11 4.69 -10.37
CA PHE A 538 18.96 3.77 -11.13
C PHE A 538 18.83 3.98 -12.65
N VAL A 539 17.59 4.08 -13.17
CA VAL A 539 17.37 4.24 -14.61
C VAL A 539 17.97 5.54 -15.13
N GLY A 540 17.72 6.67 -14.47
CA GLY A 540 18.28 7.95 -14.87
C GLY A 540 19.81 8.00 -14.77
N THR A 541 20.39 7.39 -13.72
CA THR A 541 21.84 7.24 -13.58
C THR A 541 22.44 6.39 -14.71
N ILE A 542 21.86 5.24 -15.03
CA ILE A 542 22.29 4.39 -16.15
C ILE A 542 22.34 5.20 -17.43
N LYS A 543 21.32 5.99 -17.70
CA LYS A 543 21.22 6.81 -18.92
C LYS A 543 22.24 7.93 -18.99
N ASN A 544 22.73 8.45 -17.88
CA ASN A 544 23.84 9.39 -17.89
C ASN A 544 25.16 8.77 -18.34
N PHE A 545 25.34 7.45 -18.16
CA PHE A 545 26.56 6.72 -18.52
C PHE A 545 26.46 5.90 -19.82
N GLU A 546 25.31 5.80 -20.43
CA GLU A 546 25.10 5.22 -21.77
C GLU A 546 25.19 6.24 -22.90
#